data_ff5b31c3a41d7b52c443faf60d08868f
#
_entry.id   ff5b31c3a41d7b52c443faf60d08868f
#
_cell.length_a   1.000
_cell.length_b   1.000
_cell.length_c   1.000
_cell.angle_alpha   90.00
_cell.angle_beta   90.00
_cell.angle_gamma   90.00
#
_symmetry.space_group_name_H-M   'P 1'
#
loop_
_entity.id
_entity.type
_entity.pdbx_description
1 polymer ?
#
loop_
_entity_poly.entity_id
_entity_poly.type
_entity_poly.pdbx_seq_one_letter_code
_entity_poly.pdbx_strand_id
1 'polypeptide(L)'
;MKKIESINIMKKFSLFNEEWTPKILGELNGQYVKVCKLKDDFVWHSHENEDELFMVFKGTLLIDFRDKKTVKVKEGEILIIPKGVEHRPRTNGEVVFNLLFEPKTTLHTGNIESEMTVKDLDWI
;
A
#
# COMPACT_ATOMS: atom_id res chain seq x y z
N MET A 1 21.49 -0.26 -18.41
CA MET A 1 21.70 -1.10 -17.21
C MET A 1 21.16 -0.40 -15.99
N LYS A 2 20.38 -1.10 -15.18
CA LYS A 2 19.89 -0.57 -13.91
C LYS A 2 21.03 -0.43 -12.93
N LYS A 3 21.07 0.68 -12.19
CA LYS A 3 22.01 0.85 -11.09
C LYS A 3 21.68 -0.13 -9.96
N ILE A 4 22.72 -0.68 -9.36
CA ILE A 4 22.59 -1.50 -8.17
C ILE A 4 22.97 -0.61 -6.99
N GLU A 5 21.96 -0.09 -6.29
CA GLU A 5 22.18 0.80 -5.15
C GLU A 5 21.12 0.54 -4.08
N SER A 6 21.47 0.85 -2.85
CA SER A 6 20.52 0.74 -1.75
C SER A 6 19.51 1.89 -1.83
N ILE A 7 18.28 1.60 -1.39
CA ILE A 7 17.21 2.58 -1.33
C ILE A 7 16.89 2.84 0.14
N ASN A 8 16.97 4.10 0.54
CA ASN A 8 16.58 4.48 1.89
C ASN A 8 15.07 4.77 1.89
N ILE A 9 14.31 3.86 2.46
CA ILE A 9 12.84 3.92 2.46
C ILE A 9 12.33 5.20 3.11
N MET A 10 12.87 5.58 4.27
CA MET A 10 12.41 6.77 4.99
C MET A 10 12.73 8.06 4.23
N LYS A 11 13.85 8.11 3.52
CA LYS A 11 14.16 9.25 2.63
C LYS A 11 13.15 9.34 1.49
N LYS A 12 12.71 8.21 0.95
CA LYS A 12 11.70 8.19 -0.11
C LYS A 12 10.38 8.76 0.38
N PHE A 13 9.96 8.41 1.59
CA PHE A 13 8.75 9.00 2.18
C PHE A 13 8.86 10.52 2.32
N SER A 14 10.05 11.07 2.53
CA SER A 14 10.24 12.52 2.65
C SER A 14 10.08 13.28 1.33
N LEU A 15 10.01 12.60 0.20
CA LEU A 15 9.95 13.23 -1.12
C LEU A 15 8.54 13.60 -1.56
N PHE A 16 7.52 13.15 -0.86
CA PHE A 16 6.14 13.40 -1.29
C PHE A 16 5.20 13.57 -0.09
N ASN A 17 4.07 14.21 -0.32
CA ASN A 17 3.04 14.46 0.71
C ASN A 17 1.68 13.88 0.33
N GLU A 18 1.47 13.49 -0.93
CA GLU A 18 0.18 12.99 -1.37
C GLU A 18 -0.20 11.73 -0.59
N GLU A 19 -1.45 11.66 -0.16
CA GLU A 19 -2.03 10.50 0.51
C GLU A 19 -2.72 9.61 -0.50
N TRP A 20 -2.76 8.30 -0.23
CA TRP A 20 -3.41 7.30 -1.09
C TRP A 20 -2.91 7.33 -2.54
N THR A 21 -1.66 7.73 -2.75
CA THR A 21 -1.04 7.85 -4.06
C THR A 21 0.28 7.09 -4.04
N PRO A 22 0.27 5.79 -4.35
CA PRO A 22 1.49 4.99 -4.28
C PRO A 22 2.59 5.50 -5.21
N LYS A 23 3.84 5.39 -4.75
CA LYS A 23 5.03 5.71 -5.53
C LYS A 23 5.85 4.43 -5.71
N ILE A 24 6.38 4.21 -6.89
CA ILE A 24 7.15 3.00 -7.20
C ILE A 24 8.62 3.23 -6.85
N LEU A 25 9.20 2.34 -6.05
CA LEU A 25 10.62 2.36 -5.72
C LEU A 25 11.44 1.43 -6.60
N GLY A 26 10.87 0.33 -7.01
CA GLY A 26 11.59 -0.67 -7.80
C GLY A 26 10.68 -1.79 -8.28
N GLU A 27 11.24 -2.59 -9.17
CA GLU A 27 10.55 -3.76 -9.73
C GLU A 27 11.43 -4.98 -9.58
N LEU A 28 10.83 -6.09 -9.18
CA LEU A 28 11.50 -7.40 -9.13
C LEU A 28 10.50 -8.51 -9.46
N ASN A 29 10.89 -9.40 -10.36
CA ASN A 29 10.10 -10.57 -10.74
C ASN A 29 8.64 -10.24 -11.12
N GLY A 30 8.44 -9.12 -11.84
CA GLY A 30 7.10 -8.68 -12.26
C GLY A 30 6.28 -8.04 -11.15
N GLN A 31 6.88 -7.75 -10.01
CA GLN A 31 6.23 -7.09 -8.89
C GLN A 31 6.85 -5.73 -8.63
N TYR A 32 6.06 -4.82 -8.07
CA TYR A 32 6.54 -3.50 -7.65
C TYR A 32 6.69 -3.43 -6.14
N VAL A 33 7.78 -2.79 -5.70
CA VAL A 33 7.90 -2.26 -4.35
C VAL A 33 7.40 -0.83 -4.40
N LYS A 34 6.35 -0.54 -3.65
CA LYS A 34 5.72 0.78 -3.61
C LYS A 34 5.69 1.31 -2.19
N VAL A 35 5.70 2.63 -2.06
CA VAL A 35 5.45 3.31 -0.77
C VAL A 35 4.25 4.23 -0.92
N CYS A 36 3.48 4.35 0.14
CA CYS A 36 2.26 5.14 0.15
C CYS A 36 2.04 5.75 1.53
N LYS A 37 1.64 7.00 1.58
CA LYS A 37 1.18 7.63 2.81
C LYS A 37 -0.33 7.47 2.90
N LEU A 38 -0.80 7.01 4.04
CA LEU A 38 -2.21 6.69 4.28
C LEU A 38 -2.73 7.57 5.41
N LYS A 39 -3.94 8.10 5.25
CA LYS A 39 -4.61 8.86 6.30
C LYS A 39 -6.11 8.74 6.14
N ASP A 40 -6.82 8.54 7.25
CA ASP A 40 -8.27 8.37 7.28
C ASP A 40 -8.72 7.11 6.53
N ASP A 41 -9.96 7.05 6.08
CA ASP A 41 -10.56 5.86 5.49
C ASP A 41 -10.28 5.74 4.00
N PHE A 42 -9.91 4.54 3.56
CA PHE A 42 -9.89 4.19 2.16
C PHE A 42 -11.22 3.53 1.77
N VAL A 43 -11.33 3.09 0.51
CA VAL A 43 -12.52 2.41 0.00
C VAL A 43 -12.48 0.91 0.34
N TRP A 44 -13.67 0.32 0.52
CA TRP A 44 -13.80 -1.13 0.57
C TRP A 44 -13.51 -1.70 -0.82
N HIS A 45 -12.62 -2.68 -0.89
CA HIS A 45 -12.23 -3.28 -2.18
C HIS A 45 -11.63 -4.66 -1.98
N SER A 46 -11.43 -5.36 -3.09
CA SER A 46 -10.69 -6.62 -3.12
C SER A 46 -9.82 -6.67 -4.37
N HIS A 47 -8.77 -7.48 -4.34
CA HIS A 47 -7.93 -7.78 -5.49
C HIS A 47 -8.21 -9.22 -5.91
N GLU A 48 -8.86 -9.43 -7.05
CA GLU A 48 -9.30 -10.78 -7.44
C GLU A 48 -8.14 -11.69 -7.86
N ASN A 49 -7.08 -11.12 -8.39
CA ASN A 49 -5.99 -11.88 -9.00
C ASN A 49 -4.64 -11.69 -8.28
N GLU A 50 -4.57 -10.83 -7.26
CA GLU A 50 -3.31 -10.51 -6.61
C GLU A 50 -3.41 -10.63 -5.09
N ASP A 51 -2.41 -11.26 -4.49
CA ASP A 51 -2.17 -11.11 -3.06
C ASP A 51 -1.51 -9.76 -2.82
N GLU A 52 -1.71 -9.20 -1.63
CA GLU A 52 -1.17 -7.88 -1.29
C GLU A 52 -0.44 -7.93 0.04
N LEU A 53 0.79 -7.39 0.08
CA LEU A 53 1.56 -7.27 1.31
C LEU A 53 1.61 -5.81 1.75
N PHE A 54 1.29 -5.57 3.02
CA PHE A 54 1.49 -4.30 3.71
C PHE A 54 2.65 -4.42 4.69
N MET A 55 3.48 -3.40 4.78
CA MET A 55 4.51 -3.26 5.81
C MET A 55 4.53 -1.83 6.31
N VAL A 56 4.31 -1.64 7.60
CA VAL A 56 4.21 -0.31 8.20
C VAL A 56 5.56 0.14 8.71
N PHE A 57 5.96 1.36 8.34
CA PHE A 57 7.19 2.01 8.78
C PHE A 57 6.95 3.09 9.83
N LYS A 58 5.76 3.71 9.82
CA LYS A 58 5.39 4.74 10.79
C LYS A 58 3.89 4.73 11.01
N GLY A 59 3.48 4.84 12.27
CA GLY A 59 2.08 4.87 12.66
C GLY A 59 1.47 3.48 12.78
N THR A 60 0.16 3.41 12.89
CA THR A 60 -0.61 2.16 12.97
C THR A 60 -1.66 2.12 11.89
N LEU A 61 -1.59 1.12 11.04
CA LEU A 61 -2.58 0.87 9.99
C LEU A 61 -3.65 -0.07 10.52
N LEU A 62 -4.90 0.26 10.24
CA LEU A 62 -6.06 -0.57 10.56
C LEU A 62 -6.63 -1.14 9.27
N ILE A 63 -6.85 -2.45 9.25
CA ILE A 63 -7.49 -3.10 8.09
C ILE A 63 -8.79 -3.72 8.57
N ASP A 64 -9.92 -3.22 8.05
CA ASP A 64 -11.24 -3.75 8.33
C ASP A 64 -11.58 -4.88 7.36
N PHE A 65 -12.25 -5.91 7.89
CA PHE A 65 -12.79 -7.03 7.12
C PHE A 65 -14.28 -7.15 7.43
N ARG A 66 -15.08 -7.68 6.49
CA ARG A 66 -16.54 -7.77 6.67
C ARG A 66 -16.95 -8.65 7.85
N ASP A 67 -16.31 -9.82 7.95
CA ASP A 67 -16.74 -10.88 8.91
C ASP A 67 -15.68 -11.16 9.97
N LYS A 68 -14.67 -10.32 10.09
CA LYS A 68 -13.56 -10.54 11.04
C LYS A 68 -13.27 -9.26 11.79
N LYS A 69 -12.55 -9.40 12.90
CA LYS A 69 -12.05 -8.24 13.64
C LYS A 69 -11.08 -7.43 12.76
N THR A 70 -11.08 -6.13 12.96
CA THR A 70 -10.08 -5.24 12.41
C THR A 70 -8.69 -5.68 12.84
N VAL A 71 -7.77 -5.77 11.88
CA VAL A 71 -6.38 -6.11 12.15
C VAL A 71 -5.56 -4.83 12.23
N LYS A 72 -4.74 -4.73 13.28
CA LYS A 72 -3.78 -3.63 13.44
C LYS A 72 -2.44 -4.07 12.90
N VAL A 73 -1.81 -3.22 12.09
CA VAL A 73 -0.44 -3.42 11.62
C VAL A 73 0.39 -2.27 12.15
N LYS A 74 1.29 -2.58 13.08
CA LYS A 74 2.14 -1.60 13.76
C LYS A 74 3.48 -1.46 13.04
N GLU A 75 4.26 -0.47 13.45
CA GLU A 75 5.60 -0.24 12.89
C GLU A 75 6.45 -1.50 12.93
N GLY A 76 7.02 -1.86 11.78
CA GLY A 76 7.83 -3.05 11.63
C GLY A 76 7.05 -4.34 11.39
N GLU A 77 5.72 -4.27 11.35
CA GLU A 77 4.87 -5.45 11.13
C GLU A 77 4.40 -5.51 9.68
N ILE A 78 4.12 -6.72 9.22
CA ILE A 78 3.54 -6.97 7.90
C ILE A 78 2.18 -7.64 8.02
N LEU A 79 1.38 -7.46 6.99
CA LEU A 79 0.13 -8.19 6.81
C LEU A 79 0.03 -8.59 5.34
N ILE A 80 -0.29 -9.86 5.10
CA ILE A 80 -0.55 -10.35 3.75
C ILE A 80 -2.04 -10.62 3.63
N ILE A 81 -2.68 -9.96 2.66
CA ILE A 81 -4.09 -10.16 2.34
C ILE A 81 -4.17 -11.03 1.10
N PRO A 82 -4.72 -12.26 1.21
CA PRO A 82 -4.91 -13.12 0.04
C PRO A 82 -5.85 -12.49 -0.98
N LYS A 83 -5.66 -12.83 -2.24
CA LYS A 83 -6.57 -12.40 -3.31
C LYS A 83 -8.02 -12.78 -2.98
N GLY A 84 -8.95 -11.93 -3.40
CA GLY A 84 -10.38 -12.14 -3.23
C GLY A 84 -10.94 -11.72 -1.87
N VAL A 85 -10.11 -11.34 -0.91
CA VAL A 85 -10.58 -10.93 0.42
C VAL A 85 -10.90 -9.45 0.42
N GLU A 86 -12.16 -9.11 0.66
CA GLU A 86 -12.62 -7.73 0.75
C GLU A 86 -12.11 -7.07 2.03
N HIS A 87 -11.57 -5.87 1.91
CA HIS A 87 -10.98 -5.16 3.03
C HIS A 87 -11.04 -3.64 2.83
N ARG A 88 -10.86 -2.91 3.94
CA ARG A 88 -10.77 -1.46 3.92
C ARG A 88 -9.62 -0.99 4.81
N PRO A 89 -8.53 -0.48 4.22
CA PRO A 89 -7.47 0.17 4.99
C PRO A 89 -7.95 1.51 5.55
N ARG A 90 -7.53 1.84 6.77
CA ARG A 90 -7.79 3.14 7.39
C ARG A 90 -6.79 3.45 8.49
N THR A 91 -6.77 4.69 8.91
CA THR A 91 -5.99 5.15 10.05
C THR A 91 -6.89 5.89 11.04
N ASN A 92 -6.40 6.14 12.24
CA ASN A 92 -7.11 6.94 13.24
C ASN A 92 -6.69 8.42 13.19
N GLY A 93 -6.71 9.02 11.98
CA GLY A 93 -6.41 10.43 11.80
C GLY A 93 -4.93 10.77 11.73
N GLU A 94 -4.04 9.81 11.95
CA GLU A 94 -2.60 9.99 11.76
C GLU A 94 -2.17 9.57 10.37
N VAL A 95 -1.05 10.11 9.90
CA VAL A 95 -0.44 9.65 8.64
C VAL A 95 0.36 8.39 8.92
N VAL A 96 0.07 7.34 8.14
CA VAL A 96 0.77 6.06 8.21
C VAL A 96 1.68 5.92 7.00
N PHE A 97 2.93 5.52 7.23
CA PHE A 97 3.90 5.23 6.17
C PHE A 97 3.88 3.73 5.91
N ASN A 98 3.43 3.35 4.72
CA ASN A 98 3.23 1.96 4.35
C ASN A 98 3.99 1.59 3.09
N LEU A 99 4.59 0.40 3.09
CA LEU A 99 5.19 -0.21 1.91
C LEU A 99 4.26 -1.30 1.42
N LEU A 100 4.08 -1.36 0.11
CA LEU A 100 3.31 -2.39 -0.59
C LEU A 100 4.25 -3.18 -1.48
N PHE A 101 4.08 -4.49 -1.51
CA PHE A 101 4.78 -5.37 -2.43
C PHE A 101 3.74 -6.23 -3.13
N GLU A 102 3.58 -6.06 -4.42
CA GLU A 102 2.48 -6.67 -5.17
C GLU A 102 2.77 -6.69 -6.67
N PRO A 103 2.10 -7.57 -7.45
CA PRO A 103 2.26 -7.59 -8.89
C PRO A 103 2.02 -6.20 -9.50
N LYS A 104 2.79 -5.86 -10.53
CA LYS A 104 2.70 -4.54 -11.17
C LYS A 104 1.36 -4.26 -11.85
N THR A 105 0.52 -5.27 -12.02
CA THR A 105 -0.85 -5.13 -12.54
C THR A 105 -1.85 -4.66 -11.50
N THR A 106 -1.47 -4.59 -10.22
CA THR A 106 -2.38 -4.27 -9.12
C THR A 106 -2.74 -2.79 -9.09
N LEU A 107 -4.05 -2.48 -9.11
CA LEU A 107 -4.55 -1.14 -8.78
C LEU A 107 -4.78 -1.05 -7.27
N HIS A 108 -4.40 0.05 -6.63
CA HIS A 108 -4.51 0.16 -5.17
C HIS A 108 -5.97 0.17 -4.68
N THR A 109 -6.93 0.54 -5.52
CA THR A 109 -8.37 0.44 -5.22
C THR A 109 -8.98 -0.91 -5.63
N GLY A 110 -8.17 -1.84 -6.14
CA GLY A 110 -8.60 -3.18 -6.51
C GLY A 110 -9.69 -3.20 -7.55
N ASN A 111 -10.81 -3.86 -7.24
CA ASN A 111 -11.95 -4.00 -8.12
C ASN A 111 -12.86 -2.76 -8.16
N ILE A 112 -12.57 -1.75 -7.37
CA ILE A 112 -13.37 -0.52 -7.28
C ILE A 112 -12.68 0.60 -8.04
N GLU A 113 -13.40 1.30 -8.89
CA GLU A 113 -12.94 2.54 -9.49
C GLU A 113 -13.60 3.71 -8.73
N SER A 114 -12.79 4.64 -8.25
CA SER A 114 -13.26 5.76 -7.44
C SER A 114 -12.38 6.99 -7.71
N GLU A 115 -12.71 8.11 -7.06
CA GLU A 115 -11.88 9.32 -7.10
C GLU A 115 -10.47 9.07 -6.58
N MET A 116 -10.29 8.05 -5.73
CA MET A 116 -9.01 7.71 -5.13
C MET A 116 -8.15 6.82 -6.03
N THR A 117 -8.68 6.32 -7.15
CA THR A 117 -7.94 5.42 -8.06
C THR A 117 -6.87 6.18 -8.82
N VAL A 118 -5.62 5.73 -8.75
CA VAL A 118 -4.49 6.26 -9.50
C VAL A 118 -3.93 5.15 -10.37
N LYS A 119 -3.98 5.32 -11.69
CA LYS A 119 -3.56 4.30 -12.68
C LYS A 119 -2.10 4.46 -13.10
N ASP A 120 -1.62 5.69 -13.24
CA ASP A 120 -0.25 5.98 -13.65
C ASP A 120 0.55 6.44 -12.43
N LEU A 121 1.38 5.54 -11.89
CA LEU A 121 2.14 5.80 -10.68
C LEU A 121 3.53 6.37 -11.02
N ASP A 122 3.95 7.32 -10.20
CA ASP A 122 5.28 7.90 -10.33
C ASP A 122 6.35 6.98 -9.74
N TRP A 123 7.48 6.92 -10.41
CA TRP A 123 8.72 6.35 -9.89
C TRP A 123 9.48 7.43 -9.12
N ILE A 124 10.01 7.07 -7.97
CA ILE A 124 10.80 8.03 -7.17
C ILE A 124 12.14 7.47 -6.70
#